data_acf6882238f88dace12998e427b44045
#
_entry.id   acf6882238f88dace12998e427b44045
#
_cell.length_a   1.000
_cell.length_b   1.000
_cell.length_c   1.000
_cell.angle_alpha   90.00
_cell.angle_beta   90.00
_cell.angle_gamma   90.00
#
_symmetry.space_group_name_H-M   'P 1'
#
loop_
_entity.id
_entity.type
_entity.pdbx_description
1 polymer ?
#
loop_
_entity_poly.entity_id
_entity_poly.type
_entity_poly.pdbx_seq_one_letter_code
_entity_poly.pdbx_strand_id
1 'polypeptide(L)'
;MNIIKKLSLLSLIASMLFLVSCDDDSSDPATSGTLNISINLTNPDSWPAEGTVFCSLDKTWPPSGAPYKSVVLQSAQVSNGTISLVFEDLDFDTYALLSVSWLDPNNPNPACNQAVWGTHSGSIQAFYADAVPFTFSAENSELSLVVGAVANTVTPDCPPTG
;
A
#
# COMPACT_ATOMS: atom_id res chain seq x y z
N MET A 1 -37.55 -60.59 20.28
CA MET A 1 -38.10 -59.34 19.72
C MET A 1 -37.79 -58.18 20.63
N ASN A 2 -36.51 -57.87 20.92
CA ASN A 2 -36.16 -56.71 21.77
C ASN A 2 -34.77 -56.14 21.51
N ILE A 3 -34.00 -56.66 20.56
CA ILE A 3 -32.62 -56.19 20.25
C ILE A 3 -32.67 -55.03 19.23
N ILE A 4 -33.61 -55.05 18.28
CA ILE A 4 -33.71 -54.06 17.22
C ILE A 4 -34.18 -52.69 17.75
N LYS A 5 -35.00 -52.66 18.82
CA LYS A 5 -35.46 -51.40 19.44
C LYS A 5 -34.37 -50.68 20.23
N LYS A 6 -33.37 -51.38 20.75
CA LYS A 6 -32.26 -50.75 21.50
C LYS A 6 -31.17 -50.17 20.62
N LEU A 7 -31.00 -50.69 19.39
CA LEU A 7 -30.04 -50.14 18.42
C LEU A 7 -30.53 -48.83 17.82
N SER A 8 -31.86 -48.66 17.64
CA SER A 8 -32.43 -47.44 17.07
C SER A 8 -32.35 -46.22 18.02
N LEU A 9 -32.32 -46.44 19.35
CA LEU A 9 -32.24 -45.37 20.32
C LEU A 9 -30.79 -44.87 20.50
N LEU A 10 -29.79 -45.71 20.28
CA LEU A 10 -28.36 -45.32 20.41
C LEU A 10 -27.88 -44.50 19.20
N SER A 11 -28.50 -44.70 18.03
CA SER A 11 -28.19 -43.97 16.80
C SER A 11 -28.70 -42.52 16.84
N LEU A 12 -29.77 -42.25 17.59
CA LEU A 12 -30.38 -40.90 17.67
C LEU A 12 -29.63 -39.98 18.63
N ILE A 13 -28.86 -40.49 19.59
CA ILE A 13 -28.10 -39.71 20.57
C ILE A 13 -26.73 -39.30 19.97
N ALA A 14 -26.21 -40.10 19.04
CA ALA A 14 -24.94 -39.78 18.37
C ALA A 14 -25.05 -38.63 17.35
N SER A 15 -26.25 -38.29 16.88
CA SER A 15 -26.47 -37.26 15.87
C SER A 15 -26.63 -35.83 16.44
N MET A 16 -26.67 -35.66 17.74
CA MET A 16 -26.86 -34.35 18.40
C MET A 16 -25.57 -33.72 18.95
N LEU A 17 -24.41 -34.34 18.73
CA LEU A 17 -23.14 -33.87 19.28
C LEU A 17 -22.27 -33.10 18.27
N PHE A 18 -22.78 -32.77 17.06
CA PHE A 18 -22.02 -32.07 16.02
C PHE A 18 -22.49 -30.66 15.71
N LEU A 19 -23.24 -30.01 16.57
CA LEU A 19 -23.75 -28.65 16.31
C LEU A 19 -23.26 -27.59 17.32
N VAL A 20 -22.07 -27.76 17.90
CA VAL A 20 -21.40 -26.66 18.62
C VAL A 20 -19.97 -26.61 18.15
N SER A 21 -19.77 -26.29 16.89
CA SER A 21 -18.60 -25.55 16.43
C SER A 21 -19.13 -24.16 16.04
N CYS A 22 -19.44 -23.34 17.04
CA CYS A 22 -19.23 -21.92 16.90
C CYS A 22 -17.71 -21.78 16.84
N ASP A 23 -17.13 -21.69 15.64
CA ASP A 23 -15.95 -20.89 15.45
C ASP A 23 -16.36 -19.47 15.87
N ASP A 24 -16.10 -19.13 17.12
CA ASP A 24 -15.88 -17.75 17.51
C ASP A 24 -14.63 -17.31 16.73
N ASP A 25 -14.83 -16.90 15.48
CA ASP A 25 -13.93 -16.04 14.76
C ASP A 25 -13.97 -14.65 15.45
N SER A 26 -13.58 -14.65 16.72
CA SER A 26 -13.17 -13.43 17.39
C SER A 26 -11.79 -13.10 16.84
N SER A 27 -11.73 -12.66 15.58
CA SER A 27 -10.57 -11.94 15.09
C SER A 27 -10.43 -10.73 16.01
N ASP A 28 -9.33 -10.70 16.76
CA ASP A 28 -8.99 -9.53 17.55
C ASP A 28 -9.13 -8.30 16.64
N PRO A 29 -9.68 -7.18 17.15
CA PRO A 29 -9.83 -5.99 16.34
C PRO A 29 -8.46 -5.57 15.80
N ALA A 30 -8.42 -5.20 14.53
CA ALA A 30 -7.18 -4.71 13.92
C ALA A 30 -6.61 -3.55 14.75
N THR A 31 -5.31 -3.56 14.98
CA THR A 31 -4.59 -2.54 15.75
C THR A 31 -3.73 -1.63 14.86
N SER A 32 -3.57 -1.99 13.59
CA SER A 32 -2.80 -1.25 12.58
C SER A 32 -3.43 -1.41 11.19
N GLY A 33 -3.02 -0.53 10.28
CA GLY A 33 -3.45 -0.53 8.88
C GLY A 33 -2.51 -1.31 7.97
N THR A 34 -3.07 -1.83 6.88
CA THR A 34 -2.33 -2.45 5.77
C THR A 34 -2.69 -1.76 4.46
N LEU A 35 -1.69 -1.28 3.73
CA LEU A 35 -1.86 -0.64 2.42
C LEU A 35 -1.30 -1.54 1.32
N ASN A 36 -2.17 -2.08 0.49
CA ASN A 36 -1.82 -2.79 -0.74
C ASN A 36 -1.63 -1.77 -1.86
N ILE A 37 -0.47 -1.79 -2.52
CA ILE A 37 -0.09 -0.81 -3.52
C ILE A 37 0.20 -1.50 -4.84
N SER A 38 -0.44 -1.00 -5.92
CA SER A 38 -0.15 -1.39 -7.29
C SER A 38 0.38 -0.17 -8.06
N ILE A 39 1.62 -0.24 -8.51
CA ILE A 39 2.26 0.82 -9.31
C ILE A 39 2.24 0.37 -10.77
N ASN A 40 1.48 1.06 -11.61
CA ASN A 40 1.36 0.79 -13.04
C ASN A 40 2.28 1.72 -13.84
N LEU A 41 3.36 1.17 -14.37
CA LEU A 41 4.33 1.88 -15.21
C LEU A 41 3.85 1.88 -16.66
N THR A 42 3.70 3.06 -17.25
CA THR A 42 3.32 3.20 -18.67
C THR A 42 4.51 3.00 -19.60
N ASN A 43 5.74 3.18 -19.13
CA ASN A 43 6.98 3.07 -19.88
C ASN A 43 8.06 2.31 -19.10
N PRO A 44 7.86 1.03 -18.76
CA PRO A 44 8.75 0.25 -17.88
C PRO A 44 10.18 0.14 -18.43
N ASP A 45 10.35 0.17 -19.75
CA ASP A 45 11.66 0.12 -20.42
C ASP A 45 12.50 1.40 -20.21
N SER A 46 11.88 2.46 -19.67
CA SER A 46 12.55 3.75 -19.37
C SER A 46 13.08 3.81 -17.94
N TRP A 47 13.21 2.66 -17.25
CA TRP A 47 13.79 2.63 -15.91
C TRP A 47 15.21 3.22 -15.92
N PRO A 48 15.54 4.20 -15.05
CA PRO A 48 16.84 4.86 -15.07
C PRO A 48 17.97 3.90 -14.67
N ALA A 49 19.13 4.05 -15.33
CA ALA A 49 20.32 3.27 -15.03
C ALA A 49 20.99 3.69 -13.70
N GLU A 50 20.77 4.95 -13.29
CA GLU A 50 21.34 5.55 -12.09
C GLU A 50 20.25 6.18 -11.23
N GLY A 51 20.59 6.46 -9.98
CA GLY A 51 19.67 7.06 -9.02
C GLY A 51 18.81 6.03 -8.28
N THR A 52 17.91 6.52 -7.47
CA THR A 52 17.06 5.68 -6.61
C THR A 52 15.60 5.95 -6.90
N VAL A 53 14.86 4.91 -7.24
CA VAL A 53 13.40 4.97 -7.35
C VAL A 53 12.81 4.50 -6.02
N PHE A 54 11.82 5.21 -5.51
CA PHE A 54 11.17 4.85 -4.26
C PHE A 54 9.68 5.15 -4.29
N CYS A 55 8.93 4.40 -3.49
CA CYS A 55 7.56 4.67 -3.15
C CYS A 55 7.52 5.22 -1.73
N SER A 56 6.86 6.35 -1.52
CA SER A 56 6.76 7.01 -0.22
C SER A 56 5.31 7.26 0.18
N LEU A 57 5.08 7.20 1.51
CA LEU A 57 3.83 7.51 2.18
C LEU A 57 4.07 8.67 3.14
N ASP A 58 3.30 9.75 2.98
CA ASP A 58 3.43 10.98 3.74
C ASP A 58 2.15 11.28 4.54
N LYS A 59 2.30 11.68 5.81
CA LYS A 59 1.18 12.09 6.68
C LYS A 59 0.74 13.53 6.45
N THR A 60 1.62 14.37 5.90
CA THR A 60 1.35 15.80 5.68
C THR A 60 1.60 16.21 4.23
N TRP A 61 0.90 17.22 3.78
CA TRP A 61 1.11 17.83 2.48
C TRP A 61 1.10 19.37 2.59
N PRO A 62 2.08 20.10 2.04
CA PRO A 62 3.34 19.57 1.47
C PRO A 62 4.16 18.78 2.48
N PRO A 63 5.05 17.84 2.03
CA PRO A 63 5.94 17.13 2.93
C PRO A 63 6.85 18.12 3.66
N SER A 64 6.98 17.97 4.98
CA SER A 64 7.81 18.84 5.82
C SER A 64 9.09 18.16 6.32
N GLY A 65 9.40 16.98 5.82
CA GLY A 65 10.56 16.19 6.24
C GLY A 65 10.63 14.85 5.52
N ALA A 66 11.27 13.87 6.17
CA ALA A 66 11.29 12.50 5.65
C ALA A 66 9.88 11.90 5.60
N PRO A 67 9.57 11.04 4.61
CA PRO A 67 8.30 10.36 4.53
C PRO A 67 8.05 9.49 5.77
N TYR A 68 6.79 9.29 6.13
CA TYR A 68 6.39 8.41 7.23
C TYR A 68 6.88 6.96 6.98
N LYS A 69 6.72 6.47 5.76
CA LYS A 69 7.21 5.16 5.32
C LYS A 69 7.67 5.24 3.87
N SER A 70 8.75 4.55 3.54
CA SER A 70 9.22 4.46 2.17
C SER A 70 9.90 3.13 1.88
N VAL A 71 9.93 2.76 0.62
CA VAL A 71 10.63 1.57 0.11
C VAL A 71 11.32 1.89 -1.21
N VAL A 72 12.55 1.42 -1.35
CA VAL A 72 13.29 1.50 -2.61
C VAL A 72 12.73 0.46 -3.58
N LEU A 73 12.44 0.90 -4.80
CA LEU A 73 11.95 0.06 -5.88
C LEU A 73 13.12 -0.37 -6.79
N GLN A 74 13.01 -1.57 -7.34
CA GLN A 74 13.98 -2.15 -8.26
C GLN A 74 13.32 -2.49 -9.60
N SER A 75 14.00 -2.30 -10.71
CA SER A 75 13.49 -2.70 -12.04
C SER A 75 13.12 -4.18 -12.13
N ALA A 76 13.84 -5.03 -11.40
CA ALA A 76 13.57 -6.47 -11.35
C ALA A 76 12.21 -6.83 -10.70
N GLN A 77 11.58 -5.90 -9.99
CA GLN A 77 10.24 -6.08 -9.40
C GLN A 77 9.11 -5.83 -10.42
N VAL A 78 9.44 -5.25 -11.58
CA VAL A 78 8.45 -4.96 -12.62
C VAL A 78 8.01 -6.25 -13.30
N SER A 79 6.74 -6.59 -13.18
CA SER A 79 6.11 -7.71 -13.86
C SER A 79 4.93 -7.21 -14.69
N ASN A 80 4.98 -7.41 -16.01
CA ASN A 80 3.95 -6.92 -16.93
C ASN A 80 3.63 -5.41 -16.77
N GLY A 81 4.65 -4.58 -16.52
CA GLY A 81 4.49 -3.14 -16.32
C GLY A 81 3.98 -2.75 -14.93
N THR A 82 3.86 -3.69 -13.99
CA THR A 82 3.33 -3.43 -12.66
C THR A 82 4.32 -3.83 -11.57
N ILE A 83 4.40 -3.04 -10.51
CA ILE A 83 5.04 -3.40 -9.24
C ILE A 83 3.94 -3.47 -8.18
N SER A 84 3.90 -4.59 -7.44
CA SER A 84 3.02 -4.76 -6.27
C SER A 84 3.85 -4.74 -4.99
N LEU A 85 3.39 -3.99 -4.00
CA LEU A 85 4.02 -3.94 -2.68
C LEU A 85 2.98 -3.70 -1.59
N VAL A 86 3.37 -3.93 -0.34
CA VAL A 86 2.50 -3.75 0.82
C VAL A 86 3.23 -2.93 1.87
N PHE A 87 2.55 -1.96 2.44
CA PHE A 87 2.95 -1.31 3.68
C PHE A 87 2.08 -1.86 4.81
N GLU A 88 2.71 -2.57 5.73
CA GLU A 88 2.08 -3.14 6.92
C GLU A 88 2.35 -2.27 8.15
N ASP A 89 1.65 -2.52 9.24
CA ASP A 89 1.81 -1.86 10.54
C ASP A 89 1.73 -0.32 10.44
N LEU A 90 0.75 0.16 9.68
CA LEU A 90 0.48 1.59 9.58
C LEU A 90 -0.39 2.03 10.77
N ASP A 91 -0.04 3.14 11.39
CA ASP A 91 -0.89 3.75 12.42
C ASP A 91 -2.30 4.02 11.88
N PHE A 92 -3.32 3.91 12.72
CA PHE A 92 -4.64 4.44 12.41
C PHE A 92 -4.58 5.96 12.42
N ASP A 93 -4.50 6.52 11.23
CA ASP A 93 -4.29 7.94 11.01
C ASP A 93 -4.75 8.33 9.58
N THR A 94 -4.70 9.61 9.28
CA THR A 94 -4.91 10.14 7.93
C THR A 94 -3.55 10.36 7.27
N TYR A 95 -3.41 9.82 6.07
CA TYR A 95 -2.23 9.96 5.22
C TYR A 95 -2.56 10.88 4.06
N ALA A 96 -1.69 11.86 3.83
CA ALA A 96 -1.92 12.88 2.82
C ALA A 96 -1.60 12.40 1.41
N LEU A 97 -0.51 11.64 1.23
CA LEU A 97 -0.02 11.29 -0.10
C LEU A 97 0.71 9.96 -0.13
N LEU A 98 0.47 9.19 -1.20
CA LEU A 98 1.31 8.08 -1.66
C LEU A 98 1.87 8.47 -3.02
N SER A 99 3.20 8.44 -3.18
CA SER A 99 3.89 8.82 -4.41
C SER A 99 4.99 7.85 -4.81
N VAL A 100 5.33 7.86 -6.09
CA VAL A 100 6.52 7.20 -6.67
C VAL A 100 7.40 8.26 -7.29
N SER A 101 8.67 8.23 -6.94
CA SER A 101 9.64 9.24 -7.39
C SER A 101 11.02 8.64 -7.66
N TRP A 102 11.79 9.31 -8.49
CA TRP A 102 13.20 9.05 -8.72
C TRP A 102 14.05 10.16 -8.09
N LEU A 103 15.11 9.77 -7.41
CA LEU A 103 16.07 10.68 -6.79
C LEU A 103 17.33 10.77 -7.65
N ASP A 104 17.69 11.99 -8.06
CA ASP A 104 18.90 12.26 -8.84
C ASP A 104 20.15 12.10 -7.95
N PRO A 105 21.05 11.16 -8.26
CA PRO A 105 22.26 10.95 -7.48
C PRO A 105 23.29 12.06 -7.66
N ASN A 106 23.17 12.87 -8.72
CA ASN A 106 24.10 13.93 -9.09
C ASN A 106 23.69 15.30 -8.57
N ASN A 107 22.47 15.44 -8.03
CA ASN A 107 21.98 16.70 -7.47
C ASN A 107 21.78 16.57 -5.95
N PRO A 108 22.67 17.18 -5.13
CA PRO A 108 22.56 17.09 -3.68
C PRO A 108 21.47 18.00 -3.08
N ASN A 109 20.83 18.87 -3.87
CA ASN A 109 19.82 19.79 -3.36
C ASN A 109 18.44 19.11 -3.23
N PRO A 110 17.95 18.82 -2.01
CA PRO A 110 16.71 18.10 -1.80
C PRO A 110 15.45 18.86 -2.29
N ALA A 111 15.57 20.15 -2.56
CA ALA A 111 14.43 20.95 -3.06
C ALA A 111 14.14 20.71 -4.56
N CYS A 112 15.09 20.12 -5.30
CA CYS A 112 14.98 19.95 -6.75
C CYS A 112 15.66 18.70 -7.30
N ASN A 113 15.99 17.71 -6.44
CA ASN A 113 16.68 16.48 -6.85
C ASN A 113 15.73 15.31 -7.09
N GLN A 114 14.42 15.56 -7.13
CA GLN A 114 13.42 14.50 -7.20
C GLN A 114 12.51 14.67 -8.41
N ALA A 115 12.42 13.64 -9.24
CA ALA A 115 11.44 13.55 -10.31
C ALA A 115 10.26 12.69 -9.86
N VAL A 116 9.06 13.26 -9.78
CA VAL A 116 7.84 12.53 -9.43
C VAL A 116 7.33 11.76 -10.65
N TRP A 117 7.17 10.45 -10.49
CA TRP A 117 6.63 9.58 -11.53
C TRP A 117 5.11 9.47 -11.49
N GLY A 118 4.53 9.58 -10.31
CA GLY A 118 3.09 9.53 -10.12
C GLY A 118 2.68 9.54 -8.67
N THR A 119 1.37 9.72 -8.45
CA THR A 119 0.75 9.67 -7.14
C THR A 119 -0.52 8.84 -7.17
N HIS A 120 -1.03 8.42 -6.00
CA HIS A 120 -2.32 7.74 -5.90
C HIS A 120 -3.51 8.63 -6.33
N SER A 121 -3.32 9.94 -6.36
CA SER A 121 -4.32 10.91 -6.87
C SER A 121 -4.39 10.95 -8.41
N GLY A 122 -3.60 10.13 -9.11
CA GLY A 122 -3.70 9.89 -10.54
C GLY A 122 -2.96 10.86 -11.45
N SER A 123 -2.37 11.95 -10.94
CA SER A 123 -1.65 12.94 -11.74
C SER A 123 -0.40 13.46 -11.03
N ILE A 124 0.69 13.65 -11.78
CA ILE A 124 1.87 14.36 -11.26
C ILE A 124 1.52 15.79 -10.84
N GLN A 125 0.57 16.42 -11.52
CA GLN A 125 0.12 17.76 -11.16
C GLN A 125 -0.62 17.79 -9.82
N ALA A 126 -1.32 16.72 -9.45
CA ALA A 126 -1.93 16.59 -8.12
C ALA A 126 -0.87 16.59 -7.01
N PHE A 127 0.37 16.19 -7.30
CA PHE A 127 1.48 16.31 -6.34
C PHE A 127 1.74 17.77 -5.94
N TYR A 128 1.57 18.70 -6.85
CA TYR A 128 1.79 20.14 -6.59
C TYR A 128 0.51 20.90 -6.23
N ALA A 129 -0.67 20.33 -6.53
CA ALA A 129 -1.95 21.01 -6.30
C ALA A 129 -2.59 20.56 -4.99
N ASP A 130 -3.29 19.42 -5.02
CA ASP A 130 -4.09 18.96 -3.89
C ASP A 130 -3.86 17.46 -3.66
N ALA A 131 -3.35 17.10 -2.49
CA ALA A 131 -3.33 15.72 -2.06
C ALA A 131 -4.78 15.24 -1.78
N VAL A 132 -5.07 13.98 -2.13
CA VAL A 132 -6.32 13.32 -1.77
C VAL A 132 -6.04 12.41 -0.59
N PRO A 133 -6.31 12.83 0.65
CA PRO A 133 -5.97 12.05 1.83
C PRO A 133 -6.83 10.79 1.94
N PHE A 134 -6.29 9.78 2.61
CA PHE A 134 -6.99 8.54 2.96
C PHE A 134 -6.70 8.17 4.42
N THR A 135 -7.61 7.43 5.04
CA THR A 135 -7.58 7.19 6.49
C THR A 135 -7.69 5.72 6.80
N PHE A 136 -6.85 5.26 7.73
CA PHE A 136 -6.98 3.96 8.38
C PHE A 136 -7.68 4.09 9.73
N SER A 137 -8.56 3.15 10.01
CA SER A 137 -9.23 2.98 11.30
C SER A 137 -9.45 1.50 11.59
N ALA A 138 -9.96 1.15 12.75
CA ALA A 138 -10.28 -0.23 13.08
C ALA A 138 -11.33 -0.84 12.13
N GLU A 139 -12.27 -0.02 11.64
CA GLU A 139 -13.31 -0.44 10.67
C GLU A 139 -12.79 -0.46 9.23
N ASN A 140 -11.69 0.23 8.95
CA ASN A 140 -11.08 0.35 7.63
C ASN A 140 -9.56 0.17 7.74
N SER A 141 -9.16 -1.03 8.16
CA SER A 141 -7.76 -1.37 8.43
C SER A 141 -7.00 -1.86 7.19
N GLU A 142 -7.68 -2.14 6.08
CA GLU A 142 -7.06 -2.56 4.83
C GLU A 142 -7.52 -1.70 3.67
N LEU A 143 -6.56 -1.12 2.95
CA LEU A 143 -6.80 -0.32 1.76
C LEU A 143 -5.97 -0.81 0.58
N SER A 144 -6.48 -0.56 -0.63
CA SER A 144 -5.75 -0.81 -1.88
C SER A 144 -5.71 0.47 -2.71
N LEU A 145 -4.51 0.89 -3.07
CA LEU A 145 -4.29 2.07 -3.91
C LEU A 145 -3.53 1.72 -5.19
N VAL A 146 -3.84 2.45 -6.24
CA VAL A 146 -3.17 2.34 -7.53
C VAL A 146 -2.43 3.64 -7.82
N VAL A 147 -1.16 3.54 -8.20
CA VAL A 147 -0.34 4.65 -8.66
C VAL A 147 -0.06 4.45 -10.15
N GLY A 148 -0.60 5.33 -11.00
CA GLY A 148 -0.16 5.43 -12.39
C GLY A 148 1.18 6.17 -12.44
N ALA A 149 2.24 5.52 -12.95
CA ALA A 149 3.58 6.08 -12.95
C ALA A 149 4.18 6.16 -14.37
N VAL A 150 4.91 7.24 -14.62
CA VAL A 150 5.67 7.47 -15.85
C VAL A 150 7.13 7.68 -15.47
N ALA A 151 7.98 6.70 -15.79
CA ALA A 151 9.40 6.79 -15.49
C ALA A 151 10.04 7.96 -16.25
N ASN A 152 10.68 8.87 -15.52
CA ASN A 152 11.43 9.99 -16.07
C ASN A 152 12.54 10.41 -15.08
N THR A 153 13.52 11.16 -15.59
CA THR A 153 14.65 11.70 -14.81
C THR A 153 14.71 13.23 -14.86
N VAL A 154 13.60 13.85 -15.22
CA VAL A 154 13.50 15.32 -15.30
C VAL A 154 13.10 15.84 -13.94
N THR A 155 14.05 16.42 -13.23
CA THR A 155 13.82 17.10 -11.96
C THR A 155 13.37 18.55 -12.18
N PRO A 156 12.64 19.15 -11.24
CA PRO A 156 12.28 20.57 -11.31
C PRO A 156 13.53 21.46 -11.24
N ASP A 157 13.40 22.67 -11.78
CA ASP A 157 14.44 23.68 -11.61
C ASP A 157 14.64 24.00 -10.13
N CYS A 158 15.91 24.12 -9.72
CA CYS A 158 16.20 24.52 -8.36
C CYS A 158 15.72 25.94 -8.09
N PRO A 159 15.07 26.22 -6.96
CA PRO A 159 14.76 27.57 -6.58
C PRO A 159 16.04 28.38 -6.47
N PRO A 160 16.03 29.69 -6.85
CA PRO A 160 17.21 30.52 -6.73
C PRO A 160 17.70 30.52 -5.28
N THR A 161 18.97 30.23 -5.11
CA THR A 161 19.64 30.37 -3.82
C THR A 161 19.67 31.86 -3.46
N GLY A 162 18.86 32.27 -2.49
CA GLY A 162 18.81 33.62 -1.94
C GLY A 162 20.10 34.03 -1.20
#